data_91d72bfa0021e5193fa933cbe58b3d2d
#
_entry.id   91d72bfa0021e5193fa933cbe58b3d2d
#
_cell.length_a   1.000
_cell.length_b   1.000
_cell.length_c   1.000
_cell.angle_alpha   90.00
_cell.angle_beta   90.00
_cell.angle_gamma   90.00
#
_symmetry.space_group_name_H-M   'P 1'
#
loop_
_entity.id
_entity.type
_entity.pdbx_description
1 polymer ?
#
loop_
_entity_poly.entity_id
_entity_poly.type
_entity_poly.pdbx_seq_one_letter_code
_entity_poly.pdbx_strand_id
1 'polypeptide(L)'
;VSGQEDIYYVDMRSPVMLLQDVLLQIKKPHHDSNAVKAVVRKTRPKLRRAIANLFPGKLVLCFDSEMLNQALMERVETLNGVQNVPPGVRRLGPYMCVPYGKILSDEIVPNTVTKSLRVEKCYQADASSFEVVEYPGYSPLKNQIRTLKSFRRPVILVDDLLHKGYRIAKLDRLLKEEALSTQRLIVAVMSGYGRDLMLVQGRQVDCEYFIPNLHYWVTESLLYPFLGGDSLGENKPSEKMLR
;
A
#
# COMPACT_ATOMS: atom_id res chain seq x y z
N VAL A 1 12.91 -9.55 -48.22
CA VAL A 1 12.56 -9.95 -46.84
C VAL A 1 11.79 -8.78 -46.23
N SER A 2 10.45 -8.82 -46.31
CA SER A 2 9.58 -7.83 -45.66
C SER A 2 9.54 -8.17 -44.17
N GLY A 3 10.25 -7.40 -43.36
CA GLY A 3 10.07 -7.39 -41.93
C GLY A 3 8.70 -6.82 -41.62
N GLN A 4 7.77 -7.67 -41.28
CA GLN A 4 6.49 -7.27 -40.72
C GLN A 4 6.78 -6.82 -39.30
N GLU A 5 6.79 -5.52 -39.05
CA GLU A 5 6.88 -4.98 -37.69
C GLU A 5 5.56 -5.37 -36.97
N ASP A 6 5.67 -6.23 -35.99
CA ASP A 6 4.53 -6.57 -35.13
C ASP A 6 4.15 -5.32 -34.34
N ILE A 7 3.04 -4.70 -34.68
CA ILE A 7 2.49 -3.56 -33.95
C ILE A 7 1.74 -4.09 -32.74
N TYR A 8 2.29 -3.85 -31.54
CA TYR A 8 1.66 -4.21 -30.30
C TYR A 8 0.77 -3.05 -29.80
N TYR A 9 -0.53 -3.32 -29.73
CA TYR A 9 -1.47 -2.38 -29.10
C TYR A 9 -1.52 -2.64 -27.60
N VAL A 10 -1.21 -1.63 -26.79
CA VAL A 10 -1.29 -1.68 -25.34
C VAL A 10 -2.49 -0.87 -24.87
N ASP A 11 -3.43 -1.50 -24.18
CA ASP A 11 -4.56 -0.81 -23.55
C ASP A 11 -4.11 -0.09 -22.28
N MET A 12 -3.94 1.21 -22.39
CA MET A 12 -3.56 2.07 -21.26
C MET A 12 -4.73 2.47 -20.36
N ARG A 13 -5.98 2.18 -20.75
CA ARG A 13 -7.18 2.59 -20.00
C ARG A 13 -7.42 1.77 -18.74
N SER A 14 -6.91 0.54 -18.71
CA SER A 14 -7.07 -0.37 -17.57
C SER A 14 -5.73 -1.03 -17.25
N PRO A 15 -4.77 -0.30 -16.65
CA PRO A 15 -3.46 -0.84 -16.35
C PRO A 15 -3.53 -1.87 -15.23
N VAL A 16 -2.53 -2.75 -15.20
CA VAL A 16 -2.26 -3.65 -14.08
C VAL A 16 -1.09 -3.11 -13.29
N MET A 17 -1.20 -3.02 -11.98
CA MET A 17 -0.12 -2.59 -11.11
C MET A 17 0.69 -3.79 -10.61
N LEU A 18 2.01 -3.70 -10.67
CA LEU A 18 2.94 -4.60 -10.00
C LEU A 18 3.72 -3.82 -8.95
N LEU A 19 3.47 -4.10 -7.67
CA LEU A 19 4.23 -3.58 -6.56
C LEU A 19 5.44 -4.47 -6.30
N GLN A 20 6.64 -3.92 -6.45
CA GLN A 20 7.92 -4.61 -6.25
C GLN A 20 8.36 -4.44 -4.79
N ASP A 21 7.93 -5.36 -3.94
CA ASP A 21 7.99 -5.28 -2.48
C ASP A 21 8.92 -6.33 -1.83
N VAL A 22 9.48 -7.26 -2.59
CA VAL A 22 10.21 -8.39 -2.03
C VAL A 22 11.39 -7.98 -1.16
N LEU A 23 12.08 -6.88 -1.50
CA LEU A 23 13.22 -6.42 -0.72
C LEU A 23 12.82 -5.93 0.68
N LEU A 24 11.68 -5.25 0.83
CA LEU A 24 11.17 -4.85 2.15
C LEU A 24 10.79 -6.04 3.04
N GLN A 25 10.48 -7.20 2.42
CA GLN A 25 10.13 -8.43 3.15
C GLN A 25 11.36 -9.15 3.70
N ILE A 26 12.57 -8.84 3.19
CA ILE A 26 13.81 -9.49 3.60
C ILE A 26 14.42 -8.72 4.78
N LYS A 27 14.54 -9.41 5.92
CA LYS A 27 15.11 -8.82 7.14
C LYS A 27 16.63 -8.64 7.02
N LYS A 28 17.16 -7.64 7.71
CA LYS A 28 18.61 -7.48 7.91
C LYS A 28 19.19 -8.73 8.59
N PRO A 29 20.45 -9.15 8.25
CA PRO A 29 21.40 -8.47 7.35
C PRO A 29 21.21 -8.82 5.87
N HIS A 30 20.29 -9.71 5.51
CA HIS A 30 20.16 -10.22 4.14
C HIS A 30 19.62 -9.19 3.16
N HIS A 31 18.85 -8.21 3.62
CA HIS A 31 18.34 -7.09 2.80
C HIS A 31 19.49 -6.38 2.04
N ASP A 32 20.61 -6.14 2.69
CA ASP A 32 21.74 -5.41 2.13
C ASP A 32 22.70 -6.28 1.30
N SER A 33 22.45 -7.59 1.26
CA SER A 33 23.28 -8.55 0.54
C SER A 33 23.25 -8.31 -0.98
N ASN A 34 24.42 -8.06 -1.57
CA ASN A 34 24.56 -7.92 -3.03
C ASN A 34 24.10 -9.18 -3.78
N ALA A 35 24.28 -10.37 -3.19
CA ALA A 35 23.80 -11.62 -3.79
C ALA A 35 22.27 -11.65 -3.86
N VAL A 36 21.58 -11.26 -2.79
CA VAL A 36 20.12 -11.16 -2.77
C VAL A 36 19.61 -10.14 -3.78
N LYS A 37 20.19 -8.95 -3.80
CA LYS A 37 19.84 -7.90 -4.76
C LYS A 37 20.06 -8.34 -6.21
N ALA A 38 21.12 -9.10 -6.48
CA ALA A 38 21.39 -9.66 -7.81
C ALA A 38 20.34 -10.69 -8.23
N VAL A 39 19.90 -11.58 -7.32
CA VAL A 39 18.83 -12.55 -7.58
C VAL A 39 17.52 -11.84 -7.87
N VAL A 40 17.11 -10.87 -7.05
CA VAL A 40 15.90 -10.09 -7.26
C VAL A 40 15.95 -9.37 -8.61
N ARG A 41 17.07 -8.71 -8.94
CA ARG A 41 17.25 -8.04 -10.23
C ARG A 41 17.10 -9.00 -11.41
N LYS A 42 17.62 -10.22 -11.30
CA LYS A 42 17.52 -11.26 -12.34
C LYS A 42 16.12 -11.84 -12.49
N THR A 43 15.35 -11.93 -11.40
CA THR A 43 14.00 -12.54 -11.41
C THR A 43 12.89 -11.56 -11.78
N ARG A 44 13.00 -10.28 -11.44
CA ARG A 44 11.98 -9.25 -11.73
C ARG A 44 11.55 -9.17 -13.21
N PRO A 45 12.45 -9.21 -14.21
CA PRO A 45 12.02 -9.24 -15.62
C PRO A 45 11.17 -10.46 -15.98
N LYS A 46 11.46 -11.62 -15.37
CA LYS A 46 10.66 -12.84 -15.58
C LYS A 46 9.27 -12.70 -14.99
N LEU A 47 9.16 -12.15 -13.78
CA LEU A 47 7.87 -11.87 -13.14
C LEU A 47 7.05 -10.88 -13.96
N ARG A 48 7.66 -9.77 -14.42
CA ARG A 48 6.97 -8.79 -15.29
C ARG A 48 6.40 -9.43 -16.55
N ARG A 49 7.20 -10.30 -17.20
CA ARG A 49 6.74 -11.05 -18.39
C ARG A 49 5.59 -11.98 -18.06
N ALA A 50 5.66 -12.71 -16.94
CA ALA A 50 4.57 -13.56 -16.49
C ALA A 50 3.28 -12.78 -16.25
N ILE A 51 3.36 -11.62 -15.57
CA ILE A 51 2.22 -10.74 -15.37
C ILE A 51 1.68 -10.19 -16.70
N ALA A 52 2.54 -9.77 -17.62
CA ALA A 52 2.10 -9.30 -18.94
C ALA A 52 1.38 -10.42 -19.73
N ASN A 53 1.81 -11.66 -19.59
CA ASN A 53 1.15 -12.80 -20.22
C ASN A 53 -0.23 -13.13 -19.60
N LEU A 54 -0.38 -12.89 -18.28
CA LEU A 54 -1.68 -13.03 -17.60
C LEU A 54 -2.69 -11.95 -18.01
N PHE A 55 -2.20 -10.79 -18.42
CA PHE A 55 -3.02 -9.63 -18.81
C PHE A 55 -2.66 -9.15 -20.22
N PRO A 56 -2.90 -9.97 -21.25
CA PRO A 56 -2.47 -9.64 -22.60
C PRO A 56 -3.07 -8.31 -23.07
N GLY A 57 -2.24 -7.47 -23.69
CA GLY A 57 -2.63 -6.16 -24.22
C GLY A 57 -2.82 -5.07 -23.15
N LYS A 58 -2.60 -5.34 -21.86
CA LYS A 58 -2.68 -4.31 -20.80
C LYS A 58 -1.31 -3.74 -20.43
N LEU A 59 -1.29 -2.47 -20.10
CA LEU A 59 -0.09 -1.83 -19.55
C LEU A 59 0.19 -2.37 -18.14
N VAL A 60 1.42 -2.83 -17.90
CA VAL A 60 1.88 -3.23 -16.57
C VAL A 60 2.70 -2.10 -15.96
N LEU A 61 2.14 -1.44 -14.95
CA LEU A 61 2.79 -0.40 -14.17
C LEU A 61 3.58 -1.03 -13.03
N CYS A 62 4.88 -0.83 -13.00
CA CYS A 62 5.75 -1.36 -11.96
C CYS A 62 6.14 -0.24 -10.98
N PHE A 63 5.81 -0.43 -9.71
CA PHE A 63 6.20 0.48 -8.63
C PHE A 63 7.18 -0.21 -7.69
N ASP A 64 8.25 0.47 -7.37
CA ASP A 64 9.20 0.02 -6.35
C ASP A 64 8.75 0.51 -4.97
N SER A 65 8.75 -0.38 -3.99
CA SER A 65 8.28 -0.04 -2.65
C SER A 65 9.20 0.93 -1.90
N GLU A 66 10.51 0.94 -2.20
CA GLU A 66 11.43 1.94 -1.62
C GLU A 66 11.10 3.35 -2.11
N MET A 67 10.81 3.49 -3.42
CA MET A 67 10.39 4.76 -4.01
C MET A 67 9.05 5.24 -3.41
N LEU A 68 8.08 4.34 -3.24
CA LEU A 68 6.79 4.68 -2.62
C LEU A 68 6.95 5.04 -1.14
N ASN A 69 7.85 4.36 -0.43
CA ASN A 69 8.19 4.66 0.95
C ASN A 69 8.69 6.10 1.10
N GLN A 70 9.68 6.48 0.30
CA GLN A 70 10.22 7.83 0.30
C GLN A 70 9.15 8.88 -0.02
N ALA A 71 8.36 8.67 -1.06
CA ALA A 71 7.30 9.58 -1.46
C ALA A 71 6.23 9.76 -0.37
N LEU A 72 5.84 8.69 0.31
CA LEU A 72 4.91 8.76 1.44
C LEU A 72 5.49 9.53 2.62
N MET A 73 6.78 9.32 2.95
CA MET A 73 7.45 10.09 4.02
C MET A 73 7.45 11.59 3.71
N GLU A 74 7.86 11.96 2.50
CA GLU A 74 7.90 13.37 2.07
C GLU A 74 6.51 14.03 2.13
N ARG A 75 5.44 13.32 1.77
CA ARG A 75 4.07 13.82 1.89
C ARG A 75 3.66 14.03 3.35
N VAL A 76 3.99 13.09 4.22
CA VAL A 76 3.71 13.22 5.66
C VAL A 76 4.48 14.40 6.24
N GLU A 77 5.76 14.56 5.92
CA GLU A 77 6.59 15.68 6.38
C GLU A 77 6.03 17.04 5.91
N THR A 78 5.64 17.10 4.64
CA THR A 78 5.03 18.31 4.04
C THR A 78 3.73 18.67 4.75
N LEU A 79 2.83 17.70 4.91
CA LEU A 79 1.55 17.91 5.59
C LEU A 79 1.73 18.28 7.07
N ASN A 80 2.76 17.73 7.71
CA ASN A 80 3.09 17.98 9.11
C ASN A 80 3.88 19.28 9.32
N GLY A 81 4.23 20.00 8.26
CA GLY A 81 4.98 21.26 8.31
C GLY A 81 6.42 21.09 8.83
N VAL A 82 7.00 19.91 8.65
CA VAL A 82 8.36 19.59 9.12
C VAL A 82 9.36 19.39 7.98
N GLN A 83 8.93 19.54 6.74
CA GLN A 83 9.80 19.52 5.58
C GLN A 83 10.86 20.60 5.69
N ASN A 84 12.09 20.30 5.27
CA ASN A 84 13.24 21.23 5.30
C ASN A 84 13.67 21.69 6.72
N VAL A 85 13.36 20.92 7.77
CA VAL A 85 13.94 21.16 9.10
C VAL A 85 15.45 20.86 9.03
N PRO A 86 16.33 21.80 9.43
CA PRO A 86 17.77 21.58 9.39
C PRO A 86 18.20 20.35 10.21
N PRO A 87 19.27 19.64 9.79
CA PRO A 87 19.81 18.53 10.57
C PRO A 87 20.15 18.97 12.00
N GLY A 88 19.81 18.13 12.98
CA GLY A 88 20.07 18.42 14.42
C GLY A 88 19.01 19.28 15.12
N VAL A 89 18.11 19.92 14.38
CA VAL A 89 16.96 20.63 14.96
C VAL A 89 15.82 19.65 15.20
N ARG A 90 15.38 19.52 16.45
CA ARG A 90 14.20 18.72 16.82
C ARG A 90 12.95 19.59 16.82
N ARG A 91 12.16 19.49 15.77
CA ARG A 91 10.87 20.18 15.65
C ARG A 91 9.79 19.17 15.30
N LEU A 92 9.07 18.68 16.30
CA LEU A 92 7.92 17.79 16.06
C LEU A 92 6.76 18.59 15.47
N GLY A 93 6.24 18.12 14.35
CA GLY A 93 5.01 18.62 13.76
C GLY A 93 3.77 18.33 14.63
N PRO A 94 2.63 18.97 14.36
CA PRO A 94 1.42 18.83 15.16
C PRO A 94 0.75 17.48 15.04
N TYR A 95 0.90 16.81 13.90
CA TYR A 95 0.23 15.54 13.61
C TYR A 95 1.05 14.33 14.01
N MET A 96 0.35 13.21 14.18
CA MET A 96 0.92 11.90 14.36
C MET A 96 0.73 11.08 13.08
N CYS A 97 1.81 10.50 12.56
CA CYS A 97 1.76 9.55 11.44
C CYS A 97 1.40 8.16 11.96
N VAL A 98 0.37 7.57 11.37
CA VAL A 98 -0.08 6.22 11.70
C VAL A 98 -0.09 5.37 10.43
N PRO A 99 1.06 4.75 10.08
CA PRO A 99 1.09 3.75 9.03
C PRO A 99 0.20 2.55 9.39
N TYR A 100 -0.62 2.17 8.43
CA TYR A 100 -1.45 1.00 8.56
C TYR A 100 -1.41 0.10 7.30
N GLY A 101 -0.70 0.57 6.26
CA GLY A 101 -0.15 -0.20 5.17
C GLY A 101 1.19 -0.85 5.54
N LYS A 102 1.79 -1.59 4.60
CA LYS A 102 3.07 -2.28 4.81
C LYS A 102 4.27 -1.40 4.52
N ILE A 103 4.17 -0.50 3.54
CA ILE A 103 5.31 0.29 3.02
C ILE A 103 5.99 1.11 4.10
N LEU A 104 5.22 1.80 4.97
CA LEU A 104 5.76 2.60 6.08
C LEU A 104 5.70 1.91 7.45
N SER A 105 5.33 0.64 7.52
CA SER A 105 5.00 -0.01 8.81
C SER A 105 6.16 -0.08 9.79
N ASP A 106 7.39 -0.15 9.31
CA ASP A 106 8.62 -0.28 10.13
C ASP A 106 9.48 1.00 10.12
N GLU A 107 8.98 2.06 9.51
CA GLU A 107 9.68 3.33 9.36
C GLU A 107 9.28 4.35 10.43
N ILE A 108 10.17 5.30 10.65
CA ILE A 108 9.93 6.49 11.47
C ILE A 108 10.05 7.71 10.57
N VAL A 109 8.96 8.43 10.41
CA VAL A 109 8.97 9.68 9.63
C VAL A 109 9.72 10.75 10.43
N PRO A 110 10.72 11.43 9.84
CA PRO A 110 11.48 12.45 10.52
C PRO A 110 10.61 13.55 11.15
N ASN A 111 11.01 14.04 12.31
CA ASN A 111 10.31 15.09 13.04
C ASN A 111 8.79 14.88 13.23
N THR A 112 8.36 13.63 13.17
CA THR A 112 6.94 13.25 13.26
C THR A 112 6.78 12.11 14.27
N VAL A 113 5.80 12.22 15.17
CA VAL A 113 5.44 11.10 16.03
C VAL A 113 4.85 10.01 15.14
N THR A 114 5.57 8.89 15.02
CA THR A 114 5.15 7.78 14.16
C THR A 114 4.86 6.54 15.00
N LYS A 115 3.69 5.97 14.81
CA LYS A 115 3.29 4.71 15.45
C LYS A 115 2.38 3.89 14.53
N SER A 116 2.90 2.78 14.04
CA SER A 116 2.16 1.92 13.11
C SER A 116 1.08 1.12 13.82
N LEU A 117 -0.04 0.92 13.11
CA LEU A 117 -1.02 -0.12 13.41
C LEU A 117 -0.56 -1.43 12.79
N ARG A 118 -0.36 -2.45 13.61
CA ARG A 118 0.05 -3.79 13.19
C ARG A 118 -1.18 -4.62 12.91
N VAL A 119 -1.60 -4.60 11.64
CA VAL A 119 -2.83 -5.23 11.16
C VAL A 119 -2.59 -6.07 9.93
N GLU A 120 -3.41 -7.10 9.78
CA GLU A 120 -3.47 -7.91 8.57
C GLU A 120 -4.91 -8.19 8.15
N LYS A 121 -5.09 -8.68 6.94
CA LYS A 121 -6.37 -9.19 6.45
C LYS A 121 -6.45 -10.69 6.72
N CYS A 122 -7.41 -11.10 7.51
CA CYS A 122 -7.74 -12.49 7.74
C CYS A 122 -8.93 -12.86 6.87
N TYR A 123 -8.71 -13.65 5.81
CA TYR A 123 -9.75 -14.07 4.89
C TYR A 123 -10.52 -15.27 5.44
N GLN A 124 -11.82 -15.30 5.17
CA GLN A 124 -12.63 -16.52 5.34
C GLN A 124 -12.10 -17.62 4.40
N ALA A 125 -12.34 -18.89 4.77
CA ALA A 125 -11.84 -20.03 4.00
C ALA A 125 -12.26 -20.04 2.53
N ASP A 126 -13.45 -19.50 2.24
CA ASP A 126 -14.02 -19.36 0.89
C ASP A 126 -13.62 -18.04 0.19
N ALA A 127 -12.79 -17.22 0.81
CA ALA A 127 -12.41 -15.89 0.36
C ALA A 127 -13.59 -14.94 0.05
N SER A 128 -14.78 -15.21 0.59
CA SER A 128 -15.97 -14.38 0.39
C SER A 128 -15.90 -13.05 1.13
N SER A 129 -15.17 -13.02 2.23
CA SER A 129 -14.95 -11.82 3.05
C SER A 129 -13.60 -11.88 3.77
N PHE A 130 -13.23 -10.79 4.41
CA PHE A 130 -12.07 -10.73 5.29
C PHE A 130 -12.36 -9.87 6.52
N GLU A 131 -11.60 -10.08 7.55
CA GLU A 131 -11.54 -9.18 8.70
C GLU A 131 -10.20 -8.48 8.77
N VAL A 132 -10.18 -7.30 9.37
CA VAL A 132 -8.93 -6.61 9.74
C VAL A 132 -8.67 -6.94 11.19
N VAL A 133 -7.60 -7.68 11.41
CA VAL A 133 -7.20 -8.17 12.74
C VAL A 133 -5.79 -7.68 13.07
N GLU A 134 -5.39 -7.81 14.32
CA GLU A 134 -4.00 -7.58 14.70
C GLU A 134 -3.06 -8.60 14.06
N TYR A 135 -1.85 -8.15 13.76
CA TYR A 135 -0.78 -9.02 13.29
C TYR A 135 -0.35 -9.97 14.42
N PRO A 136 -0.04 -11.25 14.15
CA PRO A 136 0.35 -12.22 15.15
C PRO A 136 1.47 -11.73 16.08
N GLY A 137 1.29 -11.88 17.37
CA GLY A 137 2.23 -11.42 18.40
C GLY A 137 2.09 -9.96 18.81
N TYR A 138 1.16 -9.21 18.21
CA TYR A 138 0.84 -7.83 18.63
C TYR A 138 -0.41 -7.79 19.51
N SER A 139 -0.53 -6.71 20.28
CA SER A 139 -1.73 -6.50 21.12
C SER A 139 -2.99 -6.34 20.27
N PRO A 140 -4.17 -6.68 20.83
CA PRO A 140 -5.45 -6.51 20.13
C PRO A 140 -5.58 -5.11 19.51
N LEU A 141 -6.14 -5.05 18.31
CA LEU A 141 -6.22 -3.81 17.52
C LEU A 141 -6.85 -2.65 18.29
N LYS A 142 -7.88 -2.95 19.09
CA LYS A 142 -8.51 -1.98 19.99
C LYS A 142 -7.52 -1.35 20.99
N ASN A 143 -6.61 -2.15 21.56
CA ASN A 143 -5.58 -1.66 22.48
C ASN A 143 -4.50 -0.84 21.75
N GLN A 144 -4.16 -1.22 20.51
CA GLN A 144 -3.26 -0.42 19.67
C GLN A 144 -3.87 0.97 19.41
N ILE A 145 -5.17 1.05 19.08
CA ILE A 145 -5.89 2.33 18.85
C ILE A 145 -5.94 3.18 20.12
N ARG A 146 -6.19 2.57 21.29
CA ARG A 146 -6.12 3.28 22.58
C ARG A 146 -4.73 3.83 22.87
N THR A 147 -3.68 3.11 22.50
CA THR A 147 -2.32 3.61 22.59
C THR A 147 -2.12 4.83 21.68
N LEU A 148 -2.62 4.82 20.43
CA LEU A 148 -2.57 6.00 19.58
C LEU A 148 -3.27 7.20 20.21
N LYS A 149 -4.46 6.99 20.77
CA LYS A 149 -5.24 8.03 21.43
C LYS A 149 -4.48 8.69 22.60
N SER A 150 -3.65 7.93 23.33
CA SER A 150 -2.89 8.45 24.47
C SER A 150 -1.88 9.53 24.10
N PHE A 151 -1.43 9.60 22.84
CA PHE A 151 -0.54 10.66 22.34
C PHE A 151 -1.23 12.01 22.21
N ARG A 152 -2.57 12.08 22.24
CA ARG A 152 -3.37 13.31 22.15
C ARG A 152 -3.01 14.17 20.94
N ARG A 153 -2.72 13.55 19.80
CA ARG A 153 -2.38 14.23 18.54
C ARG A 153 -3.38 13.90 17.46
N PRO A 154 -3.70 14.83 16.57
CA PRO A 154 -4.47 14.52 15.37
C PRO A 154 -3.71 13.51 14.50
N VAL A 155 -4.44 12.57 13.92
CA VAL A 155 -3.84 11.43 13.20
C VAL A 155 -3.88 11.62 11.69
N ILE A 156 -2.76 11.40 11.04
CA ILE A 156 -2.63 11.14 9.61
C ILE A 156 -2.53 9.63 9.45
N LEU A 157 -3.53 9.00 8.82
CA LEU A 157 -3.43 7.58 8.42
C LEU A 157 -2.64 7.45 7.12
N VAL A 158 -1.76 6.46 7.04
CA VAL A 158 -0.99 6.18 5.82
C VAL A 158 -1.20 4.75 5.39
N ASP A 159 -1.61 4.55 4.12
CA ASP A 159 -1.82 3.23 3.53
C ASP A 159 -1.11 3.09 2.17
N ASP A 160 -0.94 1.87 1.69
CA ASP A 160 -0.26 1.57 0.44
C ASP A 160 -1.16 1.80 -0.77
N LEU A 161 -2.40 1.33 -0.69
CA LEU A 161 -3.36 1.35 -1.80
C LEU A 161 -4.79 1.58 -1.32
N LEU A 162 -5.46 2.55 -1.94
CA LEU A 162 -6.89 2.78 -1.78
C LEU A 162 -7.63 2.45 -3.09
N HIS A 163 -8.42 1.38 -3.07
CA HIS A 163 -9.27 0.96 -4.18
C HIS A 163 -10.75 0.97 -3.74
N LYS A 164 -11.34 -0.14 -3.36
CA LYS A 164 -12.75 -0.18 -2.91
C LYS A 164 -12.96 0.25 -1.45
N GLY A 165 -11.91 0.53 -0.73
CA GLY A 165 -11.97 1.07 0.63
C GLY A 165 -12.47 0.13 1.72
N TYR A 166 -12.65 -1.16 1.45
CA TYR A 166 -13.15 -2.13 2.45
C TYR A 166 -12.29 -2.17 3.71
N ARG A 167 -10.97 -2.08 3.54
CA ARG A 167 -10.02 -2.10 4.65
C ARG A 167 -10.14 -0.87 5.53
N ILE A 168 -10.21 0.31 4.92
CA ILE A 168 -10.37 1.56 5.66
C ILE A 168 -11.73 1.66 6.33
N ALA A 169 -12.80 1.18 5.70
CA ALA A 169 -14.13 1.18 6.29
C ALA A 169 -14.20 0.30 7.56
N LYS A 170 -13.51 -0.84 7.58
CA LYS A 170 -13.43 -1.70 8.77
C LYS A 170 -12.61 -1.04 9.88
N LEU A 171 -11.51 -0.38 9.55
CA LEU A 171 -10.71 0.37 10.50
C LEU A 171 -11.49 1.56 11.08
N ASP A 172 -12.18 2.34 10.24
CA ASP A 172 -12.95 3.50 10.66
C ASP A 172 -13.99 3.20 11.73
N ARG A 173 -14.62 2.01 11.66
CA ARG A 173 -15.54 1.58 12.72
C ARG A 173 -14.84 1.50 14.07
N LEU A 174 -13.68 0.87 14.13
CA LEU A 174 -12.90 0.72 15.35
C LEU A 174 -12.35 2.08 15.84
N LEU A 175 -11.91 2.94 14.93
CA LEU A 175 -11.45 4.29 15.27
C LEU A 175 -12.57 5.12 15.88
N LYS A 176 -13.79 5.03 15.35
CA LYS A 176 -14.98 5.71 15.89
C LYS A 176 -15.36 5.17 17.26
N GLU A 177 -15.36 3.84 17.46
CA GLU A 177 -15.66 3.22 18.77
C GLU A 177 -14.70 3.72 19.87
N GLU A 178 -13.44 3.91 19.54
CA GLU A 178 -12.43 4.44 20.48
C GLU A 178 -12.33 5.97 20.47
N ALA A 179 -13.19 6.66 19.73
CA ALA A 179 -13.19 8.13 19.59
C ALA A 179 -11.81 8.69 19.19
N LEU A 180 -11.15 8.03 18.24
CA LEU A 180 -9.92 8.50 17.60
C LEU A 180 -10.26 9.14 16.26
N SER A 181 -10.11 10.46 16.17
CA SER A 181 -10.35 11.21 14.94
C SER A 181 -9.14 11.16 14.03
N THR A 182 -9.39 10.85 12.76
CA THR A 182 -8.38 10.94 11.71
C THR A 182 -8.61 12.20 10.88
N GLN A 183 -7.57 13.01 10.71
CA GLN A 183 -7.63 14.26 9.96
C GLN A 183 -7.51 14.03 8.47
N ARG A 184 -6.55 13.20 8.08
CA ARG A 184 -6.26 12.89 6.68
C ARG A 184 -5.90 11.43 6.47
N LEU A 185 -6.11 11.00 5.23
CA LEU A 185 -5.59 9.74 4.70
C LEU A 185 -4.57 10.07 3.62
N ILE A 186 -3.38 9.49 3.70
CA ILE A 186 -2.36 9.53 2.65
C ILE A 186 -2.20 8.12 2.12
N VAL A 187 -2.18 7.95 0.81
CA VAL A 187 -1.99 6.64 0.17
C VAL A 187 -0.94 6.71 -0.94
N ALA A 188 -0.18 5.64 -1.12
CA ALA A 188 0.79 5.59 -2.21
C ALA A 188 0.07 5.56 -3.56
N VAL A 189 -0.93 4.70 -3.71
CA VAL A 189 -1.71 4.58 -4.95
C VAL A 189 -3.20 4.67 -4.65
N MET A 190 -3.93 5.41 -5.49
CA MET A 190 -5.39 5.55 -5.41
C MET A 190 -6.04 5.26 -6.76
N SER A 191 -7.09 4.44 -6.76
CA SER A 191 -7.94 4.22 -7.94
C SER A 191 -9.10 5.21 -8.01
N GLY A 192 -9.80 5.24 -9.16
CA GLY A 192 -11.03 6.02 -9.30
C GLY A 192 -12.10 5.65 -8.29
N TYR A 193 -12.30 4.35 -8.03
CA TYR A 193 -13.20 3.88 -6.98
C TYR A 193 -12.83 4.41 -5.60
N GLY A 194 -11.53 4.40 -5.27
CA GLY A 194 -11.05 4.93 -4.00
C GLY A 194 -11.31 6.42 -3.86
N ARG A 195 -11.06 7.20 -4.91
CA ARG A 195 -11.35 8.64 -4.93
C ARG A 195 -12.82 8.91 -4.72
N ASP A 196 -13.69 8.25 -5.50
CA ASP A 196 -15.12 8.49 -5.45
C ASP A 196 -15.71 8.12 -4.08
N LEU A 197 -15.22 7.04 -3.47
CA LEU A 197 -15.58 6.67 -2.09
C LEU A 197 -15.21 7.78 -1.09
N MET A 198 -14.00 8.33 -1.18
CA MET A 198 -13.56 9.39 -0.27
C MET A 198 -14.36 10.67 -0.45
N LEU A 199 -14.71 11.02 -1.69
CA LEU A 199 -15.58 12.14 -2.00
C LEU A 199 -16.97 11.98 -1.36
N VAL A 200 -17.59 10.80 -1.51
CA VAL A 200 -18.90 10.50 -0.89
C VAL A 200 -18.84 10.56 0.64
N GLN A 201 -17.74 10.16 1.23
CA GLN A 201 -17.54 10.21 2.67
C GLN A 201 -17.13 11.59 3.20
N GLY A 202 -16.90 12.58 2.33
CA GLY A 202 -16.38 13.90 2.70
C GLY A 202 -14.98 13.83 3.32
N ARG A 203 -14.21 12.79 3.02
CA ARG A 203 -12.91 12.53 3.62
C ARG A 203 -11.79 13.08 2.74
N GLN A 204 -10.89 13.83 3.36
CA GLN A 204 -9.69 14.31 2.67
C GLN A 204 -8.67 13.18 2.49
N VAL A 205 -8.26 12.96 1.24
CA VAL A 205 -7.25 11.98 0.86
C VAL A 205 -6.22 12.61 -0.07
N ASP A 206 -4.95 12.34 0.22
CA ASP A 206 -3.83 12.67 -0.65
C ASP A 206 -3.22 11.36 -1.19
N CYS A 207 -2.81 11.33 -2.45
CA CYS A 207 -2.15 10.17 -3.03
C CYS A 207 -0.91 10.58 -3.83
N GLU A 208 0.06 9.65 -3.93
CA GLU A 208 1.22 9.86 -4.77
C GLU A 208 0.88 9.58 -6.23
N TYR A 209 0.23 8.45 -6.49
CA TYR A 209 -0.18 8.05 -7.83
C TYR A 209 -1.70 7.85 -7.89
N PHE A 210 -2.34 8.56 -8.81
CA PHE A 210 -3.74 8.36 -9.12
C PHE A 210 -3.88 7.56 -10.41
N ILE A 211 -4.46 6.36 -10.33
CA ILE A 211 -4.68 5.45 -11.45
C ILE A 211 -6.19 5.21 -11.59
N PRO A 212 -6.92 5.99 -12.38
CA PRO A 212 -8.39 6.00 -12.41
C PRO A 212 -9.00 4.61 -12.61
N ASN A 213 -8.50 3.86 -13.56
CA ASN A 213 -9.03 2.56 -13.98
C ASN A 213 -8.18 1.39 -13.50
N LEU A 214 -7.61 1.49 -12.29
CA LEU A 214 -6.93 0.38 -11.67
C LEU A 214 -7.94 -0.68 -11.23
N HIS A 215 -7.86 -1.88 -11.80
CA HIS A 215 -8.71 -3.02 -11.45
C HIS A 215 -7.93 -4.15 -10.81
N TYR A 216 -6.68 -4.36 -11.25
CA TYR A 216 -5.84 -5.46 -10.82
C TYR A 216 -4.49 -4.98 -10.35
N TRP A 217 -4.00 -5.61 -9.31
CA TRP A 217 -2.62 -5.41 -8.85
C TRP A 217 -2.04 -6.70 -8.31
N VAL A 218 -0.72 -6.81 -8.42
CA VAL A 218 0.07 -7.92 -7.94
C VAL A 218 1.14 -7.37 -7.03
N THR A 219 1.33 -7.97 -5.86
CA THR A 219 2.43 -7.64 -4.97
C THR A 219 3.48 -8.74 -5.06
N GLU A 220 4.72 -8.34 -5.32
CA GLU A 220 5.87 -9.23 -5.28
C GLU A 220 6.00 -9.83 -3.86
N SER A 221 6.26 -11.14 -3.76
CA SER A 221 6.38 -11.84 -2.49
C SER A 221 7.54 -12.82 -2.53
N LEU A 222 8.10 -13.14 -1.34
CA LEU A 222 9.11 -14.18 -1.17
C LEU A 222 8.57 -15.59 -1.44
N LEU A 223 7.30 -15.82 -1.19
CA LEU A 223 6.69 -17.14 -1.27
C LEU A 223 5.92 -17.36 -2.57
N TYR A 224 5.16 -16.38 -3.01
CA TYR A 224 4.33 -16.45 -4.21
C TYR A 224 3.95 -15.04 -4.70
N PRO A 225 3.73 -14.85 -6.01
CA PRO A 225 3.13 -13.62 -6.49
C PRO A 225 1.69 -13.53 -5.98
N PHE A 226 1.39 -12.50 -5.23
CA PHE A 226 0.08 -12.28 -4.64
C PHE A 226 -0.76 -11.37 -5.53
N LEU A 227 -1.89 -11.86 -6.00
CA LEU A 227 -2.95 -11.05 -6.57
C LEU A 227 -3.65 -10.32 -5.43
N GLY A 228 -3.37 -9.01 -5.35
CA GLY A 228 -3.76 -8.24 -4.22
C GLY A 228 -5.24 -7.94 -4.12
N GLY A 229 -5.63 -7.71 -2.99
CA GLY A 229 -6.47 -6.71 -2.55
C GLY A 229 -7.90 -7.01 -2.28
N ASP A 230 -8.73 -6.20 -2.84
CA ASP A 230 -10.17 -6.24 -2.67
C ASP A 230 -10.81 -7.11 -3.77
N SER A 231 -10.22 -8.29 -3.99
CA SER A 231 -10.72 -9.28 -4.94
C SER A 231 -11.99 -10.01 -4.45
N LEU A 232 -12.70 -9.43 -3.51
CA LEU A 232 -13.97 -9.92 -3.01
C LEU A 232 -15.11 -9.62 -3.99
N GLY A 233 -16.04 -10.56 -4.15
CA GLY A 233 -17.23 -10.38 -4.97
C GLY A 233 -16.98 -10.59 -6.46
N GLU A 234 -17.54 -9.74 -7.32
CA GLU A 234 -17.56 -9.87 -8.77
C GLU A 234 -16.19 -9.92 -9.46
N ASN A 235 -15.14 -9.46 -8.76
CA ASN A 235 -13.78 -9.44 -9.27
C ASN A 235 -12.93 -10.61 -8.77
N LYS A 236 -13.53 -11.76 -8.48
CA LYS A 236 -12.75 -12.97 -8.18
C LYS A 236 -11.79 -13.23 -9.36
N PRO A 237 -10.51 -13.52 -9.09
CA PRO A 237 -9.60 -13.97 -10.13
C PRO A 237 -10.21 -15.16 -10.85
N SER A 238 -10.15 -15.21 -12.18
CA SER A 238 -10.57 -16.38 -12.90
C SER A 238 -9.76 -17.61 -12.42
N GLU A 239 -10.33 -18.80 -12.46
CA GLU A 239 -9.60 -20.05 -12.10
C GLU A 239 -8.25 -20.16 -12.83
N LYS A 240 -8.11 -19.55 -14.02
CA LYS A 240 -6.85 -19.48 -14.76
C LYS A 240 -5.76 -18.65 -14.06
N MET A 241 -6.10 -17.76 -13.13
CA MET A 241 -5.15 -16.95 -12.37
C MET A 241 -4.71 -17.63 -11.07
N LEU A 242 -5.40 -18.69 -10.65
CA LEU A 242 -5.12 -19.43 -9.43
C LEU A 242 -4.36 -20.75 -9.69
N ARG A 243 -4.13 -21.11 -10.96
CA ARG A 243 -3.31 -22.23 -11.41
C ARG A 243 -1.99 -21.72 -11.99
#